data_73bed80cb753ea001c9b8167f69a6fca
#
_entry.id   73bed80cb753ea001c9b8167f69a6fca
#
_cell.length_a   1.000
_cell.length_b   1.000
_cell.length_c   1.000
_cell.angle_alpha   90.00
_cell.angle_beta   90.00
_cell.angle_gamma   90.00
#
_symmetry.space_group_name_H-M   'P 1'
#
loop_
_entity.id
_entity.type
_entity.pdbx_description
1 polymer ?
#
loop_
_entity_poly.entity_id
_entity_poly.type
_entity_poly.pdbx_seq_one_letter_code
_entity_poly.pdbx_strand_id
1 'polypeptide(L)'
;MKRLNPQTNKPFKLKDVREDGYIFDGYIKARIKKDGYYKENWRRPDRFQKNLDYKRKRKKELYKKISNYMNEYKMKKGCQECGYNESPYALEFHHREQKTKKNSVSMFFRNSWNQLDKIIEEAKKCDILCSNCHKILTQKQINNAT
;
A
#
# COMPACT_ATOMS: atom_id res chain seq x y z
N MET A 1 15.45 5.41 -22.96
CA MET A 1 14.17 5.31 -23.70
C MET A 1 13.55 3.93 -23.48
N LYS A 2 12.22 3.82 -23.47
CA LYS A 2 11.50 2.55 -23.49
C LYS A 2 11.23 2.16 -24.94
N ARG A 3 11.49 0.90 -25.30
CA ARG A 3 11.12 0.40 -26.63
C ARG A 3 9.59 0.33 -26.74
N LEU A 4 9.06 0.70 -27.89
CA LEU A 4 7.62 0.65 -28.17
C LEU A 4 7.22 -0.70 -28.73
N ASN A 5 6.01 -1.13 -28.44
CA ASN A 5 5.38 -2.29 -29.06
C ASN A 5 5.14 -1.96 -30.56
N PRO A 6 5.69 -2.73 -31.49
CA PRO A 6 5.58 -2.44 -32.91
C PRO A 6 4.14 -2.46 -33.46
N GLN A 7 3.23 -3.23 -32.81
CA GLN A 7 1.82 -3.32 -33.23
C GLN A 7 0.99 -2.11 -32.78
N THR A 8 1.32 -1.51 -31.63
CA THR A 8 0.50 -0.44 -31.01
C THR A 8 1.19 0.91 -30.99
N ASN A 9 2.47 0.97 -31.35
CA ASN A 9 3.35 2.15 -31.23
C ASN A 9 3.35 2.81 -29.81
N LYS A 10 3.04 2.01 -28.79
CA LYS A 10 2.98 2.42 -27.38
C LYS A 10 3.96 1.57 -26.55
N PRO A 11 4.36 2.03 -25.34
CA PRO A 11 5.14 1.20 -24.43
C PRO A 11 4.41 -0.12 -24.13
N PHE A 12 5.16 -1.21 -24.04
CA PHE A 12 4.60 -2.51 -23.66
C PHE A 12 3.85 -2.41 -22.33
N LYS A 13 2.69 -3.03 -22.27
CA LYS A 13 1.90 -3.16 -21.05
C LYS A 13 2.21 -4.48 -20.34
N LEU A 14 2.06 -4.49 -19.04
CA LEU A 14 2.21 -5.72 -18.26
C LEU A 14 1.27 -6.81 -18.82
N LYS A 15 1.79 -8.02 -19.02
CA LYS A 15 1.14 -9.17 -19.64
C LYS A 15 0.99 -9.12 -21.16
N ASP A 16 1.50 -8.13 -21.86
CA ASP A 16 1.60 -8.24 -23.31
C ASP A 16 2.35 -9.53 -23.69
N VAL A 17 1.88 -10.24 -24.72
CA VAL A 17 2.47 -11.50 -25.17
C VAL A 17 3.17 -11.25 -26.49
N ARG A 18 4.40 -11.76 -26.60
CA ARG A 18 5.20 -11.73 -27.82
C ARG A 18 4.90 -12.98 -28.68
N GLU A 19 5.20 -12.94 -29.97
CA GLU A 19 4.90 -14.03 -30.93
C GLU A 19 5.50 -15.39 -30.50
N ASP A 20 6.63 -15.40 -29.81
CA ASP A 20 7.25 -16.60 -29.23
C ASP A 20 6.64 -17.04 -27.88
N GLY A 21 5.50 -16.45 -27.48
CA GLY A 21 4.75 -16.79 -26.27
C GLY A 21 5.33 -16.21 -24.98
N TYR A 22 6.39 -15.40 -25.01
CA TYR A 22 6.92 -14.76 -23.83
C TYR A 22 6.00 -13.62 -23.36
N ILE A 23 5.84 -13.49 -22.05
CA ILE A 23 4.97 -12.51 -21.39
C ILE A 23 5.81 -11.35 -20.85
N PHE A 24 5.37 -10.12 -21.12
CA PHE A 24 6.02 -8.92 -20.62
C PHE A 24 5.82 -8.75 -19.10
N ASP A 25 6.92 -8.72 -18.34
CA ASP A 25 6.93 -8.57 -16.87
C ASP A 25 7.49 -7.20 -16.42
N GLY A 26 7.42 -6.21 -17.29
CA GLY A 26 7.83 -4.84 -16.99
C GLY A 26 9.20 -4.45 -17.55
N TYR A 27 9.62 -3.26 -17.19
CA TYR A 27 10.93 -2.72 -17.56
C TYR A 27 11.89 -2.79 -16.38
N ILE A 28 13.13 -3.17 -16.64
CA ILE A 28 14.23 -3.12 -15.66
C ILE A 28 15.25 -2.08 -16.08
N LYS A 29 15.79 -1.32 -15.11
CA LYS A 29 16.87 -0.37 -15.36
C LYS A 29 18.14 -1.14 -15.72
N ALA A 30 18.69 -0.89 -16.89
CA ALA A 30 19.95 -1.51 -17.30
C ALA A 30 21.10 -0.97 -16.44
N ARG A 31 21.91 -1.88 -15.85
CA ARG A 31 23.02 -1.51 -14.95
C ARG A 31 24.19 -0.78 -15.66
N ILE A 32 24.25 -0.79 -17.00
CA ILE A 32 25.48 -0.49 -17.77
C ILE A 32 25.43 0.84 -18.53
N LYS A 33 24.30 1.55 -18.56
CA LYS A 33 24.23 2.86 -19.29
C LYS A 33 23.76 3.98 -18.38
N LYS A 34 24.57 5.05 -18.35
CA LYS A 34 24.28 6.30 -17.62
C LYS A 34 23.00 7.01 -18.11
N ASP A 35 22.49 6.67 -19.26
CA ASP A 35 21.46 7.40 -20.02
C ASP A 35 20.03 7.01 -19.68
N GLY A 36 19.79 6.32 -18.55
CA GLY A 36 18.42 5.95 -18.13
C GLY A 36 17.73 4.93 -19.05
N TYR A 37 18.51 4.09 -19.75
CA TYR A 37 17.97 3.03 -20.61
C TYR A 37 17.26 1.97 -19.80
N TYR A 38 16.06 1.60 -20.23
CA TYR A 38 15.26 0.53 -19.64
C TYR A 38 15.22 -0.68 -20.58
N LYS A 39 15.59 -1.84 -20.05
CA LYS A 39 15.48 -3.11 -20.76
C LYS A 39 14.12 -3.76 -20.49
N GLU A 40 13.51 -4.32 -21.51
CA GLU A 40 12.29 -5.13 -21.39
C GLU A 40 12.59 -6.43 -20.66
N ASN A 41 11.71 -6.80 -19.76
CA ASN A 41 11.78 -8.06 -19.06
C ASN A 41 10.67 -8.99 -19.57
N TRP A 42 11.08 -9.99 -20.33
CA TRP A 42 10.19 -10.99 -20.90
C TRP A 42 10.41 -12.33 -20.21
N ARG A 43 9.33 -13.01 -19.86
CA ARG A 43 9.37 -14.29 -19.16
C ARG A 43 8.55 -15.35 -19.90
N ARG A 44 8.99 -16.59 -19.84
CA ARG A 44 8.14 -17.72 -20.23
C ARG A 44 6.90 -17.76 -19.34
N PRO A 45 5.73 -18.23 -19.85
CA PRO A 45 4.46 -18.24 -19.11
C PRO A 45 4.54 -18.92 -17.74
N ASP A 46 5.20 -20.09 -17.66
CA ASP A 46 5.41 -20.83 -16.41
C ASP A 46 6.20 -20.02 -15.37
N ARG A 47 7.28 -19.37 -15.81
CA ARG A 47 8.10 -18.51 -14.96
C ARG A 47 7.41 -17.22 -14.58
N PHE A 48 6.61 -16.67 -15.50
CA PHE A 48 5.81 -15.49 -15.22
C PHE A 48 4.79 -15.77 -14.12
N GLN A 49 4.04 -16.89 -14.22
CA GLN A 49 3.05 -17.30 -13.22
C GLN A 49 3.70 -17.54 -11.86
N LYS A 50 4.79 -18.34 -11.80
CA LYS A 50 5.54 -18.57 -10.55
C LYS A 50 5.99 -17.27 -9.88
N ASN A 51 6.46 -16.29 -10.67
CA ASN A 51 6.86 -14.98 -10.15
C ASN A 51 5.67 -14.17 -9.60
N LEU A 52 4.52 -14.23 -10.26
CA LEU A 52 3.29 -13.59 -9.77
C LEU A 52 2.86 -14.22 -8.43
N ASP A 53 2.86 -15.52 -8.33
CA ASP A 53 2.42 -16.23 -7.12
C ASP A 53 3.38 -15.95 -5.95
N TYR A 54 4.70 -15.94 -6.22
CA TYR A 54 5.69 -15.54 -5.25
C TYR A 54 5.46 -14.08 -4.76
N LYS A 55 5.24 -13.13 -5.68
CA LYS A 55 4.97 -11.73 -5.33
C LYS A 55 3.68 -11.59 -4.51
N ARG A 56 2.63 -12.33 -4.88
CA ARG A 56 1.34 -12.34 -4.14
C ARG A 56 1.51 -12.90 -2.74
N LYS A 57 2.19 -14.04 -2.60
CA LYS A 57 2.47 -14.67 -1.31
C LYS A 57 3.25 -13.73 -0.40
N ARG A 58 4.36 -13.19 -0.89
CA ARG A 58 5.18 -12.22 -0.16
C ARG A 58 4.41 -10.98 0.28
N LYS A 59 3.57 -10.42 -0.62
CA LYS A 59 2.71 -9.28 -0.29
C LYS A 59 1.73 -9.63 0.83
N LYS A 60 1.08 -10.80 0.76
CA LYS A 60 0.13 -11.28 1.78
C LYS A 60 0.81 -11.45 3.14
N GLU A 61 1.99 -12.06 3.17
CA GLU A 61 2.76 -12.28 4.40
C GLU A 61 3.16 -10.94 5.05
N LEU A 62 3.67 -10.00 4.25
CA LEU A 62 4.08 -8.70 4.76
C LEU A 62 2.87 -7.87 5.23
N TYR A 63 1.76 -7.91 4.48
CA TYR A 63 0.51 -7.28 4.90
C TYR A 63 0.05 -7.82 6.27
N LYS A 64 0.09 -9.15 6.46
CA LYS A 64 -0.25 -9.77 7.75
C LYS A 64 0.66 -9.28 8.88
N LYS A 65 1.97 -9.21 8.65
CA LYS A 65 2.94 -8.70 9.65
C LYS A 65 2.63 -7.26 10.04
N ILE A 66 2.42 -6.39 9.07
CA ILE A 66 2.08 -4.97 9.32
C ILE A 66 0.74 -4.85 10.04
N SER A 67 -0.27 -5.59 9.61
CA SER A 67 -1.60 -5.60 10.23
C SER A 67 -1.53 -6.03 11.69
N ASN A 68 -0.78 -7.09 12.00
CA ASN A 68 -0.59 -7.55 13.37
C ASN A 68 0.10 -6.46 14.22
N TYR A 69 1.20 -5.89 13.75
CA TYR A 69 1.90 -4.81 14.43
C TYR A 69 0.98 -3.61 14.73
N MET A 70 0.17 -3.20 13.75
CA MET A 70 -0.74 -2.07 13.94
C MET A 70 -1.94 -2.42 14.82
N ASN A 71 -2.38 -3.67 14.85
CA ASN A 71 -3.38 -4.13 15.80
C ASN A 71 -2.84 -4.13 17.23
N GLU A 72 -1.62 -4.60 17.44
CA GLU A 72 -0.94 -4.50 18.74
C GLU A 72 -0.77 -3.03 19.18
N TYR A 73 -0.37 -2.14 18.26
CA TYR A 73 -0.27 -0.72 18.50
C TYR A 73 -1.61 -0.10 18.95
N LYS A 74 -2.72 -0.44 18.29
CA LYS A 74 -4.07 0.00 18.66
C LYS A 74 -4.48 -0.52 20.04
N MET A 75 -4.27 -1.82 20.28
CA MET A 75 -4.60 -2.46 21.55
C MET A 75 -3.80 -1.88 22.72
N LYS A 76 -2.52 -1.59 22.50
CA LYS A 76 -1.66 -0.96 23.52
C LYS A 76 -2.17 0.41 23.95
N LYS A 77 -2.81 1.16 23.06
CA LYS A 77 -3.33 2.51 23.34
C LYS A 77 -4.78 2.50 23.83
N GLY A 78 -5.60 1.61 23.27
CA GLY A 78 -7.05 1.63 23.47
C GLY A 78 -7.73 2.87 22.88
N CYS A 79 -9.03 2.99 23.05
CA CYS A 79 -9.76 4.20 22.71
C CYS A 79 -9.41 5.33 23.68
N GLN A 80 -8.87 6.42 23.16
CA GLN A 80 -8.43 7.56 24.00
C GLN A 80 -9.59 8.40 24.56
N GLU A 81 -10.82 8.18 24.08
CA GLU A 81 -12.03 8.85 24.58
C GLU A 81 -12.77 8.04 25.66
N CYS A 82 -13.00 6.74 25.43
CA CYS A 82 -13.82 5.92 26.34
C CYS A 82 -13.09 4.74 26.96
N GLY A 83 -11.80 4.55 26.67
CA GLY A 83 -11.00 3.47 27.23
C GLY A 83 -11.24 2.08 26.63
N TYR A 84 -12.14 1.95 25.63
CA TYR A 84 -12.42 0.65 25.00
C TYR A 84 -11.16 -0.02 24.46
N ASN A 85 -10.91 -1.27 24.82
CA ASN A 85 -9.71 -2.01 24.45
C ASN A 85 -9.93 -3.52 24.32
N GLU A 86 -11.09 -3.97 23.81
CA GLU A 86 -11.39 -5.39 23.72
C GLU A 86 -11.01 -5.98 22.35
N SER A 87 -11.11 -5.18 21.27
CA SER A 87 -10.83 -5.64 19.92
C SER A 87 -10.12 -4.59 19.06
N PRO A 88 -9.00 -4.94 18.39
CA PRO A 88 -8.32 -4.03 17.50
C PRO A 88 -9.13 -3.68 16.25
N TYR A 89 -10.15 -4.51 15.92
CA TYR A 89 -11.00 -4.29 14.75
C TYR A 89 -12.02 -3.17 14.97
N ALA A 90 -12.41 -2.93 16.23
CA ALA A 90 -13.26 -1.81 16.61
C ALA A 90 -12.49 -0.50 16.88
N LEU A 91 -11.15 -0.56 16.84
CA LEU A 91 -10.29 0.60 17.03
C LEU A 91 -9.81 1.14 15.69
N GLU A 92 -9.93 2.46 15.51
CA GLU A 92 -9.62 3.18 14.27
C GLU A 92 -8.60 4.29 14.51
N PHE A 93 -7.88 4.68 13.45
CA PHE A 93 -6.95 5.80 13.45
C PHE A 93 -7.69 7.09 13.07
N HIS A 94 -7.76 8.03 13.98
CA HIS A 94 -8.33 9.36 13.76
C HIS A 94 -7.22 10.42 13.70
N HIS A 95 -7.05 11.09 12.55
CA HIS A 95 -6.07 12.16 12.44
C HIS A 95 -6.48 13.36 13.29
N ARG A 96 -5.60 13.79 14.21
CA ARG A 96 -5.83 14.99 15.04
C ARG A 96 -6.01 16.24 14.18
N GLU A 97 -5.19 16.37 13.14
CA GLU A 97 -5.24 17.49 12.21
C GLU A 97 -5.42 17.00 10.78
N GLN A 98 -6.55 17.31 10.15
CA GLN A 98 -6.84 16.91 8.78
C GLN A 98 -5.83 17.52 7.77
N LYS A 99 -5.28 18.71 8.03
CA LYS A 99 -4.29 19.37 7.18
C LYS A 99 -2.95 18.61 7.09
N THR A 100 -2.58 17.87 8.13
CA THR A 100 -1.33 17.08 8.17
C THR A 100 -1.46 15.67 7.61
N LYS A 101 -2.69 15.26 7.28
CA LYS A 101 -3.02 13.96 6.74
C LYS A 101 -2.46 13.79 5.33
N LYS A 102 -1.50 12.90 5.15
CA LYS A 102 -1.01 12.52 3.81
C LYS A 102 -1.93 11.49 3.16
N ASN A 103 -2.36 10.49 3.91
CA ASN A 103 -3.31 9.45 3.51
C ASN A 103 -3.96 8.83 4.76
N SER A 104 -5.04 8.06 4.58
CA SER A 104 -5.49 7.22 5.70
C SER A 104 -4.44 6.13 6.00
N VAL A 105 -4.25 5.79 7.26
CA VAL A 105 -3.29 4.76 7.68
C VAL A 105 -3.58 3.43 6.96
N SER A 106 -4.86 3.09 6.75
CA SER A 106 -5.28 1.89 5.99
C SER A 106 -4.89 1.92 4.52
N MET A 107 -4.84 3.09 3.88
CA MET A 107 -4.37 3.24 2.49
C MET A 107 -2.86 3.03 2.37
N PHE A 108 -2.08 3.41 3.39
CA PHE A 108 -0.66 3.10 3.42
C PHE A 108 -0.39 1.59 3.40
N PHE A 109 -1.19 0.78 4.11
CA PHE A 109 -1.07 -0.68 4.05
C PHE A 109 -1.25 -1.22 2.63
N ARG A 110 -2.16 -0.65 1.85
CA ARG A 110 -2.46 -1.09 0.49
C ARG A 110 -1.40 -0.68 -0.52
N ASN A 111 -0.88 0.53 -0.39
CA ASN A 111 -0.04 1.17 -1.42
C ASN A 111 1.45 1.19 -1.07
N SER A 112 1.79 1.19 0.22
CA SER A 112 3.17 1.34 0.71
C SER A 112 3.56 0.24 1.69
N TRP A 113 3.06 -0.97 1.45
CA TRP A 113 3.25 -2.15 2.29
C TRP A 113 4.71 -2.53 2.61
N ASN A 114 5.69 -1.99 1.89
CA ASN A 114 7.12 -2.16 2.14
C ASN A 114 7.76 -0.97 2.88
N GLN A 115 6.96 -0.03 3.38
CA GLN A 115 7.42 1.20 4.02
C GLN A 115 6.80 1.35 5.42
N LEU A 116 7.10 0.38 6.29
CA LEU A 116 6.56 0.34 7.65
C LEU A 116 6.83 1.65 8.42
N ASP A 117 8.03 2.22 8.26
CA ASP A 117 8.39 3.48 8.93
C ASP A 117 7.41 4.62 8.60
N LYS A 118 7.04 4.74 7.33
CA LYS A 118 6.06 5.77 6.91
C LYS A 118 4.65 5.51 7.46
N ILE A 119 4.28 4.25 7.62
CA ILE A 119 3.01 3.86 8.23
C ILE A 119 3.02 4.26 9.72
N ILE A 120 4.11 3.98 10.41
CA ILE A 120 4.29 4.34 11.83
C ILE A 120 4.28 5.87 12.00
N GLU A 121 4.99 6.61 11.15
CA GLU A 121 5.00 8.07 11.16
C GLU A 121 3.59 8.66 10.98
N GLU A 122 2.80 8.11 10.06
CA GLU A 122 1.43 8.57 9.88
C GLU A 122 0.53 8.18 11.04
N ALA A 123 0.69 6.98 11.60
CA ALA A 123 -0.06 6.52 12.77
C ALA A 123 0.20 7.37 14.02
N LYS A 124 1.40 7.91 14.17
CA LYS A 124 1.75 8.83 15.29
C LYS A 124 0.97 10.15 15.26
N LYS A 125 0.45 10.56 14.10
CA LYS A 125 -0.40 11.76 13.95
C LYS A 125 -1.86 11.51 14.32
N CYS A 126 -2.21 10.25 14.62
CA CYS A 126 -3.56 9.82 14.88
C CYS A 126 -3.77 9.52 16.36
N ASP A 127 -4.97 9.78 16.82
CA ASP A 127 -5.53 9.21 18.01
C ASP A 127 -6.18 7.87 17.70
N ILE A 128 -6.20 6.96 18.67
CA ILE A 128 -6.90 5.70 18.54
C ILE A 128 -8.27 5.88 19.19
N LEU A 129 -9.32 5.67 18.39
CA LEU A 129 -10.70 5.78 18.83
C LEU A 129 -11.46 4.53 18.48
N CYS A 130 -12.42 4.14 19.31
CA CYS A 130 -13.39 3.13 18.88
C CYS A 130 -14.32 3.72 17.80
N SER A 131 -14.95 2.86 17.01
CA SER A 131 -15.81 3.29 15.89
C SER A 131 -16.92 4.25 16.31
N ASN A 132 -17.47 4.12 17.53
CA ASN A 132 -18.49 5.03 18.06
C ASN A 132 -17.90 6.41 18.36
N CYS A 133 -16.82 6.48 19.14
CA CYS A 133 -16.16 7.74 19.47
C CYS A 133 -15.62 8.44 18.22
N HIS A 134 -15.11 7.69 17.26
CA HIS A 134 -14.62 8.22 16.00
C HIS A 134 -15.75 8.91 15.19
N LYS A 135 -16.92 8.29 15.09
CA LYS A 135 -18.10 8.89 14.42
C LYS A 135 -18.58 10.15 15.13
N ILE A 136 -18.68 10.11 16.46
CA ILE A 136 -19.12 11.27 17.27
C ILE A 136 -18.15 12.45 17.07
N LEU A 137 -16.85 12.21 17.15
CA LEU A 137 -15.84 13.25 16.99
C LEU A 137 -15.82 13.82 15.56
N THR A 138 -15.93 12.95 14.56
CA THR A 138 -16.02 13.38 13.15
C THR A 138 -17.23 14.29 12.92
N GLN A 139 -18.40 13.92 13.48
CA GLN A 139 -19.62 14.76 13.35
C GLN A 139 -19.45 16.13 14.02
N LYS A 140 -18.82 16.17 15.20
CA LYS A 140 -18.51 17.44 15.89
C LYS A 140 -17.57 18.33 15.04
N GLN A 141 -16.56 17.73 14.40
CA GLN A 141 -15.63 18.46 13.53
C GLN A 141 -16.33 19.05 12.30
N ILE A 142 -17.28 18.31 11.70
CA ILE A 142 -18.07 18.80 10.55
C ILE A 142 -18.93 19.98 10.98
N ASN A 143 -19.64 19.86 12.10
CA ASN A 143 -20.55 20.92 12.60
C ASN A 143 -19.78 22.20 12.99
N ASN A 144 -18.54 22.10 13.45
CA ASN A 144 -17.71 23.26 13.80
C ASN A 144 -17.02 23.90 12.59
N ALA A 145 -17.04 23.27 11.42
CA ALA A 145 -16.44 23.79 10.18
C ALA A 145 -17.45 24.51 9.28
N THR A 146 -18.74 24.48 9.64
CA THR A 146 -19.86 25.18 8.98
C THR A 146 -20.18 26.46 9.71
#